data_e7930689f6a36651aa28fc135a0bb9a8
#
_entry.id   e7930689f6a36651aa28fc135a0bb9a8
#
_cell.length_a   1.000
_cell.length_b   1.000
_cell.length_c   1.000
_cell.angle_alpha   90.00
_cell.angle_beta   90.00
_cell.angle_gamma   90.00
#
_symmetry.space_group_name_H-M   'P 1'
#
loop_
_entity.id
_entity.type
_entity.pdbx_description
1 polymer ?
#
loop_
_entity_poly.entity_id
_entity_poly.type
_entity_poly.pdbx_seq_one_letter_code
_entity_poly.pdbx_strand_id
1 'polypeptide(L)'
;IMAEIKPAEISAILKKQVEGFESGATLEEVGSVLNVGDGIARVYGLSNVQYGELVEFENGLEGIVLNLEEDNVGVVLLGPSTGIKEGSTAKRTQRIASLKAGEQMVGRVVNTLGFPIDGKGPIGGDLYEMPLERKAPGVIFRQPVTEPLQTGVKAVDAMIPVGRGQRELVIGDRQTGKSTVCLDTILNQKEFYDAGKPVFCIYVAIGQKASTVAGIAKMLEERGAMAYTVIVAANASDPAPMQVYAPFAGAAIGEYFRDSGRPALIVYDDLSKQAVAYREVSL
;
A
#
# COMPACT_ATOMS: atom_id res chain seq x y z
N ILE A 1 -25.00 -51.49 -39.61
CA ILE A 1 -26.13 -50.93 -38.87
C ILE A 1 -25.64 -49.58 -38.31
N MET A 2 -25.99 -48.49 -39.03
CA MET A 2 -25.74 -47.14 -38.52
C MET A 2 -26.83 -46.86 -37.49
N ALA A 3 -26.41 -46.53 -36.26
CA ALA A 3 -27.28 -46.09 -35.21
C ALA A 3 -27.73 -44.66 -35.53
N GLU A 4 -29.03 -44.47 -35.82
CA GLU A 4 -29.66 -43.18 -36.01
C GLU A 4 -29.72 -42.44 -34.63
N ILE A 5 -28.90 -41.42 -34.46
CA ILE A 5 -28.90 -40.57 -33.26
C ILE A 5 -30.17 -39.74 -33.32
N LYS A 6 -31.06 -39.91 -32.36
CA LYS A 6 -32.33 -39.16 -32.30
C LYS A 6 -32.07 -37.66 -32.02
N PRO A 7 -32.76 -36.72 -32.69
CA PRO A 7 -32.60 -35.27 -32.49
C PRO A 7 -32.76 -34.82 -31.03
N ALA A 8 -33.53 -35.56 -30.24
CA ALA A 8 -33.72 -35.27 -28.80
C ALA A 8 -32.43 -35.56 -27.96
N GLU A 9 -31.61 -36.55 -28.36
CA GLU A 9 -30.36 -36.85 -27.66
C GLU A 9 -29.28 -35.81 -27.95
N ILE A 10 -29.23 -35.30 -29.18
CA ILE A 10 -28.32 -34.18 -29.57
C ILE A 10 -28.72 -32.90 -28.83
N SER A 11 -30.01 -32.61 -28.71
CA SER A 11 -30.53 -31.47 -27.98
C SER A 11 -30.23 -31.57 -26.46
N ALA A 12 -30.31 -32.74 -25.87
CA ALA A 12 -29.98 -32.97 -24.48
C ALA A 12 -28.45 -32.86 -24.19
N ILE A 13 -27.62 -33.33 -25.12
CA ILE A 13 -26.15 -33.21 -25.02
C ILE A 13 -25.72 -31.73 -25.17
N LEU A 14 -26.29 -31.01 -26.14
CA LEU A 14 -26.03 -29.58 -26.33
C LEU A 14 -26.48 -28.76 -25.13
N LYS A 15 -27.66 -29.05 -24.58
CA LYS A 15 -28.17 -28.38 -23.39
C LYS A 15 -27.29 -28.61 -22.17
N LYS A 16 -26.79 -29.83 -21.97
CA LYS A 16 -25.87 -30.18 -20.89
C LYS A 16 -24.48 -29.56 -21.08
N GLN A 17 -24.01 -29.37 -22.31
CA GLN A 17 -22.78 -28.64 -22.62
C GLN A 17 -22.94 -27.13 -22.40
N VAL A 18 -24.06 -26.53 -22.76
CA VAL A 18 -24.38 -25.12 -22.52
C VAL A 18 -24.55 -24.85 -21.02
N GLU A 19 -25.28 -25.70 -20.29
CA GLU A 19 -25.40 -25.62 -18.83
C GLU A 19 -24.05 -25.80 -18.09
N GLY A 20 -23.12 -26.58 -18.65
CA GLY A 20 -21.75 -26.70 -18.16
C GLY A 20 -20.85 -25.48 -18.50
N PHE A 21 -21.23 -24.68 -19.49
CA PHE A 21 -20.54 -23.47 -19.89
C PHE A 21 -20.94 -22.24 -19.05
N GLU A 22 -22.15 -22.25 -18.45
CA GLU A 22 -22.61 -21.18 -17.58
C GLU A 22 -22.05 -21.23 -16.14
N SER A 23 -21.43 -22.34 -15.75
CA SER A 23 -20.80 -22.47 -14.43
C SER A 23 -19.29 -22.30 -14.54
N GLY A 24 -18.81 -21.04 -14.59
CA GLY A 24 -17.46 -20.70 -14.18
C GLY A 24 -16.48 -20.17 -15.22
N ALA A 25 -16.92 -19.65 -16.35
CA ALA A 25 -16.08 -18.72 -17.10
C ALA A 25 -16.24 -17.33 -16.47
N THR A 26 -15.46 -17.04 -15.47
CA THR A 26 -15.06 -15.63 -15.20
C THR A 26 -14.37 -15.21 -16.48
N LEU A 27 -15.04 -14.41 -17.30
CA LEU A 27 -14.43 -13.74 -18.45
C LEU A 27 -13.38 -12.80 -17.85
N GLU A 28 -12.13 -13.28 -17.77
CA GLU A 28 -11.00 -12.44 -17.44
C GLU A 28 -10.89 -11.40 -18.56
N GLU A 29 -11.16 -10.16 -18.24
CA GLU A 29 -10.97 -9.07 -19.19
C GLU A 29 -9.47 -8.84 -19.35
N VAL A 30 -9.01 -9.04 -20.57
CA VAL A 30 -7.58 -8.99 -20.93
C VAL A 30 -7.36 -7.86 -21.91
N GLY A 31 -6.42 -6.98 -21.58
CA GLY A 31 -5.97 -5.89 -22.45
C GLY A 31 -4.58 -6.15 -23.00
N SER A 32 -4.19 -5.33 -23.98
CA SER A 32 -2.87 -5.33 -24.60
C SER A 32 -2.16 -4.02 -24.33
N VAL A 33 -0.89 -4.07 -23.96
CA VAL A 33 -0.04 -2.89 -23.72
C VAL A 33 0.24 -2.20 -25.05
N LEU A 34 -0.16 -0.93 -25.17
CA LEU A 34 0.13 -0.09 -26.33
C LEU A 34 1.51 0.55 -26.25
N ASN A 35 1.88 1.01 -25.07
CA ASN A 35 3.14 1.69 -24.81
C ASN A 35 3.51 1.54 -23.32
N VAL A 36 4.80 1.51 -23.01
CA VAL A 36 5.33 1.52 -21.63
C VAL A 36 6.51 2.48 -21.55
N GLY A 37 6.49 3.36 -20.55
CA GLY A 37 7.56 4.31 -20.29
C GLY A 37 7.37 4.99 -18.93
N ASP A 38 8.47 5.35 -18.28
CA ASP A 38 8.51 6.12 -17.03
C ASP A 38 7.62 5.57 -15.89
N GLY A 39 7.50 4.24 -15.82
CA GLY A 39 6.67 3.57 -14.80
C GLY A 39 5.17 3.56 -15.10
N ILE A 40 4.76 3.95 -16.32
CA ILE A 40 3.37 3.96 -16.77
C ILE A 40 3.23 3.04 -17.99
N ALA A 41 2.18 2.23 -18.02
CA ALA A 41 1.76 1.46 -19.17
C ALA A 41 0.41 1.96 -19.65
N ARG A 42 0.27 2.16 -20.98
CA ARG A 42 -1.03 2.38 -21.63
C ARG A 42 -1.54 1.05 -22.15
N VAL A 43 -2.74 0.68 -21.74
CA VAL A 43 -3.36 -0.62 -22.03
C VAL A 43 -4.65 -0.41 -22.79
N TYR A 44 -4.82 -1.13 -23.90
CA TYR A 44 -6.04 -1.17 -24.71
C TYR A 44 -6.89 -2.39 -24.32
N GLY A 45 -8.19 -2.27 -24.34
CA GLY A 45 -9.12 -3.40 -24.23
C GLY A 45 -9.61 -3.71 -22.80
N LEU A 46 -9.30 -2.87 -21.81
CA LEU A 46 -9.81 -2.97 -20.42
C LEU A 46 -11.02 -2.02 -20.23
N SER A 47 -12.11 -2.28 -20.94
CA SER A 47 -13.25 -1.34 -21.04
C SER A 47 -14.06 -1.19 -19.75
N ASN A 48 -14.05 -2.21 -18.88
CA ASN A 48 -14.83 -2.21 -17.65
C ASN A 48 -13.98 -2.02 -16.39
N VAL A 49 -12.67 -1.74 -16.54
CA VAL A 49 -11.78 -1.52 -15.39
C VAL A 49 -12.15 -0.23 -14.65
N GLN A 50 -11.96 -0.22 -13.35
CA GLN A 50 -12.28 0.93 -12.50
C GLN A 50 -11.01 1.71 -12.13
N TYR A 51 -11.18 3.00 -11.84
CA TYR A 51 -10.11 3.82 -11.24
C TYR A 51 -9.66 3.21 -9.91
N GLY A 52 -8.36 3.10 -9.70
CA GLY A 52 -7.78 2.49 -8.50
C GLY A 52 -7.78 0.96 -8.51
N GLU A 53 -8.26 0.31 -9.57
CA GLU A 53 -8.21 -1.14 -9.69
C GLU A 53 -6.80 -1.64 -10.01
N LEU A 54 -6.44 -2.82 -9.48
CA LEU A 54 -5.20 -3.50 -9.81
C LEU A 54 -5.33 -4.26 -11.13
N VAL A 55 -4.29 -4.16 -11.93
CA VAL A 55 -4.10 -4.91 -13.18
C VAL A 55 -2.82 -5.72 -13.06
N GLU A 56 -2.86 -6.99 -13.45
CA GLU A 56 -1.71 -7.89 -13.43
C GLU A 56 -1.17 -8.09 -14.85
N PHE A 57 0.15 -7.94 -15.01
CA PHE A 57 0.87 -8.16 -16.26
C PHE A 57 1.42 -9.59 -16.34
N GLU A 58 1.78 -10.05 -17.54
CA GLU A 58 2.28 -11.41 -17.81
C GLU A 58 3.47 -11.84 -16.93
N ASN A 59 4.30 -10.88 -16.50
CA ASN A 59 5.45 -11.13 -15.64
C ASN A 59 5.10 -11.15 -14.13
N GLY A 60 3.80 -11.10 -13.77
CA GLY A 60 3.34 -11.04 -12.39
C GLY A 60 3.47 -9.67 -11.74
N LEU A 61 3.85 -8.63 -12.50
CA LEU A 61 3.88 -7.26 -12.00
C LEU A 61 2.45 -6.72 -11.89
N GLU A 62 2.13 -6.10 -10.77
CA GLU A 62 0.86 -5.39 -10.59
C GLU A 62 1.01 -3.91 -10.94
N GLY A 63 -0.06 -3.33 -11.44
CA GLY A 63 -0.19 -1.89 -11.68
C GLY A 63 -1.53 -1.36 -11.20
N ILE A 64 -1.60 -0.06 -10.92
CA ILE A 64 -2.82 0.64 -10.50
C ILE A 64 -3.34 1.48 -11.66
N VAL A 65 -4.63 1.36 -11.94
CA VAL A 65 -5.33 2.17 -12.94
C VAL A 65 -5.53 3.58 -12.40
N LEU A 66 -4.94 4.58 -13.05
CA LEU A 66 -5.07 5.98 -12.68
C LEU A 66 -5.75 6.86 -13.73
N ASN A 67 -5.76 6.43 -14.98
CA ASN A 67 -6.40 7.19 -16.04
C ASN A 67 -7.30 6.28 -16.87
N LEU A 68 -8.51 6.75 -17.15
CA LEU A 68 -9.50 6.08 -17.97
C LEU A 68 -9.79 6.99 -19.16
N GLU A 69 -9.26 6.65 -20.32
CA GLU A 69 -9.54 7.31 -21.59
C GLU A 69 -10.54 6.48 -22.40
N GLU A 70 -11.07 7.04 -23.46
CA GLU A 70 -12.11 6.39 -24.27
C GLU A 70 -11.62 5.07 -24.90
N ASP A 71 -10.37 5.05 -25.37
CA ASP A 71 -9.78 3.92 -26.08
C ASP A 71 -8.68 3.18 -25.31
N ASN A 72 -8.18 3.74 -24.21
CA ASN A 72 -7.08 3.16 -23.46
C ASN A 72 -7.13 3.51 -21.97
N VAL A 73 -6.35 2.77 -21.20
CA VAL A 73 -6.26 2.90 -19.76
C VAL A 73 -4.81 3.16 -19.37
N GLY A 74 -4.58 4.22 -18.59
CA GLY A 74 -3.28 4.51 -17.98
C GLY A 74 -3.08 3.74 -16.70
N VAL A 75 -2.10 2.83 -16.68
CA VAL A 75 -1.77 1.97 -15.55
C VAL A 75 -0.39 2.34 -15.03
N VAL A 76 -0.30 2.67 -13.76
CA VAL A 76 0.95 2.97 -13.07
C VAL A 76 1.55 1.68 -12.52
N LEU A 77 2.78 1.37 -12.90
CA LEU A 77 3.43 0.11 -12.56
C LEU A 77 3.99 0.13 -11.12
N LEU A 78 3.67 -0.88 -10.34
CA LEU A 78 4.12 -1.03 -8.95
C LEU A 78 5.46 -1.77 -8.84
N GLY A 79 6.34 -1.58 -9.81
CA GLY A 79 7.67 -2.17 -9.86
C GLY A 79 8.40 -1.80 -11.15
N PRO A 80 9.58 -2.40 -11.39
CA PRO A 80 10.36 -2.12 -12.58
C PRO A 80 9.62 -2.60 -13.84
N SER A 81 9.58 -1.78 -14.86
CA SER A 81 8.93 -2.07 -16.16
C SER A 81 9.67 -3.12 -17.00
N THR A 82 10.77 -3.68 -16.48
CA THR A 82 11.56 -4.70 -17.16
C THR A 82 10.71 -5.94 -17.45
N GLY A 83 10.60 -6.30 -18.73
CA GLY A 83 9.81 -7.45 -19.18
C GLY A 83 8.41 -7.11 -19.70
N ILE A 84 7.93 -5.87 -19.53
CA ILE A 84 6.71 -5.40 -20.17
C ILE A 84 7.09 -4.72 -21.47
N LYS A 85 6.43 -5.10 -22.57
CA LYS A 85 6.65 -4.57 -23.93
C LYS A 85 5.30 -4.23 -24.57
N GLU A 86 5.35 -3.51 -25.66
CA GLU A 86 4.19 -3.36 -26.56
C GLU A 86 3.66 -4.73 -26.96
N GLY A 87 2.36 -4.93 -26.85
CA GLY A 87 1.69 -6.20 -27.07
C GLY A 87 1.65 -7.15 -25.89
N SER A 88 2.35 -6.86 -24.75
CA SER A 88 2.22 -7.66 -23.53
C SER A 88 0.79 -7.66 -23.01
N THR A 89 0.41 -8.76 -22.39
CA THR A 89 -0.95 -8.94 -21.87
C THR A 89 -1.08 -8.32 -20.49
N ALA A 90 -2.20 -7.62 -20.25
CA ALA A 90 -2.60 -7.08 -18.98
C ALA A 90 -3.97 -7.63 -18.59
N LYS A 91 -4.10 -8.23 -17.41
CA LYS A 91 -5.33 -8.83 -16.89
C LYS A 91 -5.97 -7.98 -15.82
N ARG A 92 -7.27 -7.82 -15.92
CA ARG A 92 -8.07 -7.19 -14.89
C ARG A 92 -8.17 -8.10 -13.67
N THR A 93 -7.93 -7.56 -12.46
CA THR A 93 -8.00 -8.34 -11.22
C THR A 93 -9.33 -8.19 -10.48
N GLN A 94 -10.14 -7.19 -10.81
CA GLN A 94 -11.36 -6.79 -10.11
C GLN A 94 -11.13 -6.45 -8.62
N ARG A 95 -9.88 -6.15 -8.24
CA ARG A 95 -9.49 -5.75 -6.89
C ARG A 95 -9.03 -4.30 -6.90
N ILE A 96 -9.55 -3.50 -6.01
CA ILE A 96 -9.04 -2.15 -5.75
C ILE A 96 -7.68 -2.27 -5.05
N ALA A 97 -6.76 -1.36 -5.37
CA ALA A 97 -5.42 -1.34 -4.80
C ALA A 97 -5.48 -1.38 -3.27
N SER A 98 -4.99 -2.47 -2.71
CA SER A 98 -5.01 -2.77 -1.29
C SER A 98 -3.71 -3.44 -0.87
N LEU A 99 -3.37 -3.34 0.40
CA LEU A 99 -2.31 -4.13 1.00
C LEU A 99 -2.88 -5.01 2.14
N LYS A 100 -2.16 -6.07 2.46
CA LYS A 100 -2.52 -6.92 3.59
C LYS A 100 -1.86 -6.39 4.85
N ALA A 101 -2.66 -5.95 5.83
CA ALA A 101 -2.20 -5.45 7.12
C ALA A 101 -2.64 -6.36 8.26
N GLY A 102 -1.83 -6.44 9.30
CA GLY A 102 -2.10 -7.24 10.49
C GLY A 102 -1.07 -7.01 11.58
N GLU A 103 -1.32 -7.61 12.72
CA GLU A 103 -0.45 -7.49 13.89
C GLU A 103 0.96 -8.06 13.66
N GLN A 104 1.06 -9.05 12.77
CA GLN A 104 2.30 -9.72 12.38
C GLN A 104 3.25 -8.84 11.57
N MET A 105 2.79 -7.67 11.13
CA MET A 105 3.64 -6.65 10.51
C MET A 105 4.51 -5.88 11.51
N VAL A 106 4.15 -5.91 12.79
CA VAL A 106 4.94 -5.26 13.84
C VAL A 106 6.33 -5.89 13.91
N GLY A 107 7.36 -5.07 14.01
CA GLY A 107 8.75 -5.52 13.99
C GLY A 107 9.33 -5.78 12.60
N ARG A 108 8.56 -5.52 11.53
CA ARG A 108 8.96 -5.80 10.14
C ARG A 108 9.27 -4.51 9.38
N VAL A 109 10.11 -4.68 8.36
CA VAL A 109 10.33 -3.67 7.32
C VAL A 109 9.70 -4.17 6.05
N VAL A 110 8.76 -3.41 5.51
CA VAL A 110 7.98 -3.77 4.32
C VAL A 110 8.11 -2.71 3.24
N ASN A 111 7.85 -3.11 2.00
CA ASN A 111 7.72 -2.16 0.89
C ASN A 111 6.30 -1.55 0.84
N THR A 112 6.04 -0.71 -0.15
CA THR A 112 4.73 -0.05 -0.37
C THR A 112 3.58 -1.03 -0.59
N LEU A 113 3.84 -2.23 -1.07
CA LEU A 113 2.84 -3.28 -1.27
C LEU A 113 2.62 -4.18 -0.05
N GLY A 114 3.33 -3.93 1.06
CA GLY A 114 3.26 -4.74 2.28
C GLY A 114 4.14 -5.99 2.25
N PHE A 115 4.97 -6.19 1.21
CA PHE A 115 5.90 -7.30 1.16
C PHE A 115 7.13 -7.03 2.04
N PRO A 116 7.58 -8.03 2.84
CA PRO A 116 8.74 -7.88 3.69
C PRO A 116 10.03 -7.75 2.88
N ILE A 117 10.89 -6.79 3.26
CA ILE A 117 12.20 -6.53 2.66
C ILE A 117 13.34 -6.63 3.68
N ASP A 118 13.05 -7.12 4.89
CA ASP A 118 13.97 -7.24 6.02
C ASP A 118 14.75 -8.57 6.07
N GLY A 119 14.53 -9.46 5.11
CA GLY A 119 15.18 -10.77 5.07
C GLY A 119 14.66 -11.77 6.12
N LYS A 120 13.64 -11.42 6.91
CA LYS A 120 13.07 -12.30 7.96
C LYS A 120 11.99 -13.27 7.42
N GLY A 121 11.89 -13.42 6.10
CA GLY A 121 10.91 -14.30 5.45
C GLY A 121 9.50 -13.70 5.35
N PRO A 122 8.54 -14.44 4.78
CA PRO A 122 7.16 -13.97 4.60
C PRO A 122 6.46 -13.67 5.92
N ILE A 123 5.52 -12.71 5.88
CA ILE A 123 4.67 -12.39 7.03
C ILE A 123 3.53 -13.41 7.04
N GLY A 124 3.48 -14.21 8.10
CA GLY A 124 2.43 -15.21 8.31
C GLY A 124 1.28 -14.67 9.16
N GLY A 125 0.29 -15.53 9.45
CA GLY A 125 -0.83 -15.23 10.33
C GLY A 125 -2.00 -14.51 9.64
N ASP A 126 -2.91 -13.98 10.45
CA ASP A 126 -4.12 -13.33 9.95
C ASP A 126 -3.80 -11.91 9.45
N LEU A 127 -3.90 -11.73 8.15
CA LEU A 127 -3.73 -10.44 7.48
C LEU A 127 -5.04 -10.03 6.82
N TYR A 128 -5.40 -8.77 6.95
CA TYR A 128 -6.64 -8.19 6.45
C TYR A 128 -6.36 -7.27 5.27
N GLU A 129 -7.19 -7.31 4.24
CA GLU A 129 -7.08 -6.40 3.11
C GLU A 129 -7.49 -4.98 3.51
N MET A 130 -6.54 -4.06 3.41
CA MET A 130 -6.72 -2.64 3.69
C MET A 130 -6.55 -1.85 2.40
N PRO A 131 -7.56 -1.10 1.93
CA PRO A 131 -7.44 -0.27 0.74
C PRO A 131 -6.35 0.78 0.91
N LEU A 132 -5.53 1.00 -0.14
CA LEU A 132 -4.53 2.07 -0.14
C LEU A 132 -5.18 3.44 -0.11
N GLU A 133 -6.19 3.64 -0.95
CA GLU A 133 -6.98 4.87 -0.96
C GLU A 133 -8.32 4.64 -0.26
N ARG A 134 -8.49 5.28 0.90
CA ARG A 134 -9.70 5.20 1.70
C ARG A 134 -10.20 6.59 2.03
N LYS A 135 -11.50 6.82 1.86
CA LYS A 135 -12.13 8.07 2.29
C LYS A 135 -12.05 8.20 3.81
N ALA A 136 -11.47 9.30 4.29
CA ALA A 136 -11.38 9.59 5.71
C ALA A 136 -12.79 9.74 6.34
N PRO A 137 -12.97 9.35 7.63
CA PRO A 137 -14.21 9.58 8.35
C PRO A 137 -14.60 11.05 8.33
N GLY A 138 -15.86 11.34 8.04
CA GLY A 138 -16.42 12.70 8.08
C GLY A 138 -16.43 13.30 9.49
N VAL A 139 -16.68 14.59 9.58
CA VAL A 139 -16.63 15.34 10.87
C VAL A 139 -17.55 14.73 11.93
N ILE A 140 -18.70 14.22 11.54
CA ILE A 140 -19.70 13.63 12.45
C ILE A 140 -19.16 12.38 13.18
N PHE A 141 -18.27 11.64 12.52
CA PHE A 141 -17.71 10.38 13.04
C PHE A 141 -16.38 10.58 13.81
N ARG A 142 -15.89 11.81 13.88
CA ARG A 142 -14.63 12.12 14.58
C ARG A 142 -14.91 12.49 16.02
N GLN A 143 -14.11 11.91 16.92
CA GLN A 143 -14.09 12.29 18.31
C GLN A 143 -13.20 13.53 18.53
N PRO A 144 -13.48 14.37 19.53
CA PRO A 144 -12.56 15.42 19.96
C PRO A 144 -11.21 14.84 20.38
N VAL A 145 -10.14 15.60 20.15
CA VAL A 145 -8.80 15.23 20.61
C VAL A 145 -8.72 15.52 22.11
N THR A 146 -8.64 14.48 22.93
CA THR A 146 -8.65 14.56 24.39
C THR A 146 -7.43 13.95 25.05
N GLU A 147 -6.68 13.11 24.32
CA GLU A 147 -5.51 12.40 24.86
C GLU A 147 -4.22 12.98 24.26
N PRO A 148 -3.23 13.36 25.06
CA PRO A 148 -1.93 13.79 24.57
C PRO A 148 -1.11 12.64 24.03
N LEU A 149 -0.33 12.92 22.98
CA LEU A 149 0.77 12.08 22.52
C LEU A 149 2.05 12.59 23.20
N GLN A 150 2.64 11.79 24.05
CA GLN A 150 3.89 12.16 24.71
C GLN A 150 5.06 11.97 23.72
N THR A 151 5.63 13.08 23.26
CA THR A 151 6.74 13.06 22.31
C THR A 151 8.09 12.80 22.98
N GLY A 152 8.20 13.05 24.30
CA GLY A 152 9.45 13.06 25.04
C GLY A 152 10.29 14.31 24.85
N VAL A 153 9.83 15.24 24.01
CA VAL A 153 10.47 16.55 23.81
C VAL A 153 9.80 17.55 24.75
N LYS A 154 10.48 17.91 25.83
CA LYS A 154 9.92 18.77 26.91
C LYS A 154 9.26 20.05 26.39
N ALA A 155 9.86 20.72 25.41
CA ALA A 155 9.32 21.95 24.85
C ALA A 155 7.97 21.71 24.13
N VAL A 156 7.83 20.59 23.43
CA VAL A 156 6.58 20.21 22.75
C VAL A 156 5.53 19.81 23.78
N ASP A 157 5.85 18.87 24.64
CA ASP A 157 4.88 18.28 25.57
C ASP A 157 4.36 19.29 26.61
N ALA A 158 5.21 20.27 27.00
CA ALA A 158 4.83 21.27 28.00
C ALA A 158 4.14 22.52 27.42
N MET A 159 4.48 22.95 26.21
CA MET A 159 4.00 24.23 25.67
C MET A 159 3.01 24.07 24.51
N ILE A 160 3.19 23.08 23.66
CA ILE A 160 2.38 22.83 22.47
C ILE A 160 2.10 21.33 22.29
N PRO A 161 1.43 20.70 23.27
CA PRO A 161 1.25 19.25 23.26
C PRO A 161 0.52 18.78 21.99
N VAL A 162 1.01 17.69 21.41
CA VAL A 162 0.37 17.02 20.28
C VAL A 162 -0.68 16.05 20.82
N GLY A 163 -1.86 16.06 20.25
CA GLY A 163 -2.94 15.14 20.66
C GLY A 163 -3.04 13.91 19.77
N ARG A 164 -3.49 12.79 20.33
CA ARG A 164 -3.81 11.58 19.57
C ARG A 164 -5.00 11.85 18.64
N GLY A 165 -4.79 11.66 17.34
CA GLY A 165 -5.73 12.05 16.28
C GLY A 165 -5.40 13.37 15.61
N GLN A 166 -4.40 14.12 16.10
CA GLN A 166 -3.90 15.33 15.49
C GLN A 166 -2.97 15.01 14.32
N ARG A 167 -2.81 16.00 13.42
CA ARG A 167 -1.79 16.02 12.37
C ARG A 167 -0.84 17.16 12.67
N GLU A 168 0.46 16.85 12.68
CA GLU A 168 1.51 17.82 12.99
C GLU A 168 2.52 17.87 11.87
N LEU A 169 2.98 19.07 11.51
CA LEU A 169 4.00 19.28 10.49
C LEU A 169 5.33 19.61 11.16
N VAL A 170 6.34 18.78 10.88
CA VAL A 170 7.72 19.04 11.24
C VAL A 170 8.46 19.58 10.02
N ILE A 171 8.68 20.90 9.97
CA ILE A 171 9.29 21.61 8.84
C ILE A 171 10.64 22.22 9.24
N GLY A 172 11.56 22.26 8.29
CA GLY A 172 12.89 22.87 8.46
C GLY A 172 13.85 22.45 7.34
N ASP A 173 15.00 23.07 7.29
CA ASP A 173 16.06 22.77 6.32
C ASP A 173 16.68 21.38 6.51
N ARG A 174 17.56 20.98 5.60
CA ARG A 174 18.31 19.74 5.72
C ARG A 174 19.14 19.73 6.99
N GLN A 175 19.23 18.57 7.65
CA GLN A 175 20.03 18.33 8.86
C GLN A 175 19.64 19.18 10.09
N THR A 176 18.43 19.70 10.14
CA THR A 176 17.89 20.45 11.30
C THR A 176 17.27 19.57 12.38
N GLY A 177 17.34 18.25 12.24
CA GLY A 177 16.83 17.30 13.26
C GLY A 177 15.36 16.89 13.10
N LYS A 178 14.71 17.15 11.95
CA LYS A 178 13.32 16.76 11.70
C LYS A 178 13.04 15.27 11.97
N SER A 179 13.81 14.40 11.31
CA SER A 179 13.71 12.96 11.49
C SER A 179 14.05 12.52 12.92
N THR A 180 14.98 13.22 13.59
CA THR A 180 15.34 12.94 14.99
C THR A 180 14.16 13.16 15.92
N VAL A 181 13.45 14.29 15.81
CA VAL A 181 12.24 14.56 16.61
C VAL A 181 11.19 13.48 16.42
N CYS A 182 10.96 13.05 15.18
CA CYS A 182 10.01 11.98 14.88
C CYS A 182 10.44 10.62 15.45
N LEU A 183 11.72 10.28 15.32
CA LEU A 183 12.27 9.02 15.86
C LEU A 183 12.29 9.03 17.38
N ASP A 184 12.64 10.14 18.01
CA ASP A 184 12.58 10.28 19.47
C ASP A 184 11.14 10.12 19.97
N THR A 185 10.15 10.65 19.23
CA THR A 185 8.73 10.44 19.55
C THR A 185 8.35 8.95 19.49
N ILE A 186 8.82 8.22 18.49
CA ILE A 186 8.61 6.75 18.41
C ILE A 186 9.29 6.07 19.61
N LEU A 187 10.52 6.38 19.91
CA LEU A 187 11.26 5.81 21.03
C LEU A 187 10.58 6.06 22.37
N ASN A 188 9.98 7.22 22.55
CA ASN A 188 9.26 7.60 23.77
C ASN A 188 7.97 6.80 24.00
N GLN A 189 7.43 6.13 22.97
CA GLN A 189 6.25 5.26 23.11
C GLN A 189 6.57 3.94 23.84
N LYS A 190 7.84 3.64 24.10
CA LYS A 190 8.26 2.44 24.81
C LYS A 190 7.65 2.33 26.21
N GLU A 191 7.53 3.43 26.94
CA GLU A 191 6.92 3.45 28.27
C GLU A 191 5.45 2.98 28.22
N PHE A 192 4.69 3.43 27.22
CA PHE A 192 3.31 2.97 27.02
C PHE A 192 3.23 1.51 26.61
N TYR A 193 4.17 1.05 25.78
CA TYR A 193 4.25 -0.35 25.40
C TYR A 193 4.52 -1.24 26.62
N ASP A 194 5.50 -0.88 27.44
CA ASP A 194 5.87 -1.63 28.67
C ASP A 194 4.73 -1.62 29.71
N ALA A 195 3.90 -0.57 29.71
CA ALA A 195 2.70 -0.46 30.55
C ALA A 195 1.47 -1.23 30.00
N GLY A 196 1.61 -1.96 28.89
CA GLY A 196 0.52 -2.73 28.28
C GLY A 196 -0.52 -1.90 27.53
N LYS A 197 -0.20 -0.64 27.19
CA LYS A 197 -1.04 0.29 26.43
C LYS A 197 -0.29 0.82 25.20
N PRO A 198 0.13 -0.05 24.28
CA PRO A 198 1.00 0.33 23.19
C PRO A 198 0.36 1.38 22.25
N VAL A 199 1.18 2.31 21.80
CA VAL A 199 0.92 3.11 20.60
C VAL A 199 1.71 2.45 19.47
N PHE A 200 1.01 1.92 18.46
CA PHE A 200 1.66 1.30 17.32
C PHE A 200 2.23 2.38 16.41
N CYS A 201 3.50 2.28 16.10
CA CYS A 201 4.21 3.27 15.31
C CYS A 201 4.44 2.77 13.89
N ILE A 202 4.17 3.61 12.90
CA ILE A 202 4.44 3.33 11.50
C ILE A 202 5.41 4.40 10.99
N TYR A 203 6.64 4.01 10.66
CA TYR A 203 7.61 4.90 10.08
C TYR A 203 7.66 4.68 8.57
N VAL A 204 7.27 5.70 7.81
CA VAL A 204 7.22 5.65 6.34
C VAL A 204 8.41 6.41 5.78
N ALA A 205 9.40 5.67 5.29
CA ALA A 205 10.59 6.19 4.63
C ALA A 205 10.32 6.36 3.13
N ILE A 206 10.28 7.60 2.65
CA ILE A 206 9.94 7.93 1.27
C ILE A 206 11.17 8.47 0.54
N GLY A 207 11.59 7.79 -0.52
CA GLY A 207 12.72 8.21 -1.35
C GLY A 207 14.05 8.32 -0.58
N GLN A 208 14.21 7.57 0.51
CA GLN A 208 15.44 7.53 1.29
C GLN A 208 16.39 6.47 0.74
N LYS A 209 17.69 6.59 1.06
CA LYS A 209 18.67 5.56 0.73
C LYS A 209 18.39 4.30 1.57
N ALA A 210 18.47 3.12 0.99
CA ALA A 210 18.29 1.86 1.69
C ALA A 210 19.19 1.72 2.94
N SER A 211 20.42 2.22 2.87
CA SER A 211 21.35 2.24 4.02
C SER A 211 20.85 3.11 5.18
N THR A 212 20.17 4.22 4.88
CA THR A 212 19.56 5.07 5.91
C THR A 212 18.41 4.35 6.60
N VAL A 213 17.54 3.73 5.82
CA VAL A 213 16.41 2.92 6.36
C VAL A 213 16.93 1.77 7.21
N ALA A 214 17.96 1.06 6.76
CA ALA A 214 18.59 -0.01 7.52
C ALA A 214 19.20 0.50 8.84
N GLY A 215 19.82 1.68 8.83
CA GLY A 215 20.34 2.33 10.03
C GLY A 215 19.25 2.68 11.04
N ILE A 216 18.10 3.19 10.56
CA ILE A 216 16.95 3.50 11.40
C ILE A 216 16.35 2.21 12.00
N ALA A 217 16.16 1.18 11.18
CA ALA A 217 15.64 -0.10 11.64
C ALA A 217 16.53 -0.71 12.74
N LYS A 218 17.84 -0.69 12.53
CA LYS A 218 18.82 -1.16 13.53
C LYS A 218 18.76 -0.35 14.82
N MET A 219 18.72 0.98 14.73
CA MET A 219 18.61 1.85 15.89
C MET A 219 17.33 1.60 16.69
N LEU A 220 16.17 1.43 16.01
CA LEU A 220 14.89 1.11 16.65
C LEU A 220 14.93 -0.30 17.30
N GLU A 221 15.60 -1.26 16.66
CA GLU A 221 15.78 -2.61 17.20
C GLU A 221 16.66 -2.60 18.47
N GLU A 222 17.81 -1.94 18.43
CA GLU A 222 18.71 -1.79 19.57
C GLU A 222 18.06 -1.09 20.78
N ARG A 223 17.11 -0.19 20.52
CA ARG A 223 16.33 0.52 21.55
C ARG A 223 15.05 -0.21 21.96
N GLY A 224 14.75 -1.38 21.36
CA GLY A 224 13.55 -2.19 21.64
C GLY A 224 12.26 -1.61 21.06
N ALA A 225 12.32 -0.57 20.22
CA ALA A 225 11.15 0.09 19.66
C ALA A 225 10.53 -0.68 18.48
N MET A 226 11.26 -1.61 17.85
CA MET A 226 10.69 -2.47 16.81
C MET A 226 9.57 -3.37 17.34
N ALA A 227 9.47 -3.60 18.63
CA ALA A 227 8.39 -4.39 19.24
C ALA A 227 6.98 -3.79 19.07
N TYR A 228 6.89 -2.50 18.72
CA TYR A 228 5.63 -1.79 18.46
C TYR A 228 5.70 -0.92 17.19
N THR A 229 6.70 -1.12 16.34
CA THR A 229 6.91 -0.30 15.13
C THR A 229 6.90 -1.14 13.87
N VAL A 230 6.29 -0.61 12.80
CA VAL A 230 6.37 -1.09 11.42
C VAL A 230 7.12 -0.05 10.61
N ILE A 231 8.05 -0.47 9.75
CA ILE A 231 8.71 0.42 8.80
C ILE A 231 8.19 0.12 7.40
N VAL A 232 7.67 1.14 6.73
CA VAL A 232 7.31 1.08 5.30
C VAL A 232 8.39 1.82 4.53
N ALA A 233 9.08 1.16 3.63
CA ALA A 233 10.18 1.76 2.88
C ALA A 233 9.90 1.76 1.37
N ALA A 234 9.95 2.96 0.78
CA ALA A 234 10.07 3.19 -0.64
C ALA A 234 11.41 3.90 -0.87
N ASN A 235 12.41 3.14 -1.30
CA ASN A 235 13.77 3.65 -1.44
C ASN A 235 13.89 4.61 -2.63
N ALA A 236 14.94 5.41 -2.66
CA ALA A 236 15.21 6.34 -3.76
C ALA A 236 15.48 5.63 -5.11
N SER A 237 15.81 4.34 -5.08
CA SER A 237 16.00 3.50 -6.27
C SER A 237 14.72 2.83 -6.76
N ASP A 238 13.65 2.88 -5.95
CA ASP A 238 12.38 2.27 -6.31
C ASP A 238 11.64 3.17 -7.31
N PRO A 239 10.81 2.61 -8.20
CA PRO A 239 10.01 3.39 -9.14
C PRO A 239 9.20 4.48 -8.45
N ALA A 240 9.01 5.61 -9.13
CA ALA A 240 8.26 6.76 -8.59
C ALA A 240 6.88 6.38 -8.03
N PRO A 241 6.09 5.51 -8.67
CA PRO A 241 4.81 5.06 -8.13
C PRO A 241 4.90 4.45 -6.73
N MET A 242 5.94 3.67 -6.44
CA MET A 242 6.14 3.09 -5.11
C MET A 242 6.34 4.18 -4.05
N GLN A 243 7.04 5.26 -4.40
CA GLN A 243 7.25 6.41 -3.50
C GLN A 243 5.96 7.23 -3.32
N VAL A 244 5.13 7.33 -4.36
CA VAL A 244 3.82 8.00 -4.30
C VAL A 244 2.88 7.30 -3.35
N TYR A 245 2.79 5.97 -3.45
CA TYR A 245 1.85 5.17 -2.66
C TYR A 245 2.36 4.78 -1.27
N ALA A 246 3.63 4.99 -0.94
CA ALA A 246 4.17 4.67 0.38
C ALA A 246 3.42 5.33 1.56
N PRO A 247 3.04 6.62 1.52
CA PRO A 247 2.23 7.22 2.57
C PRO A 247 0.85 6.58 2.72
N PHE A 248 0.23 6.18 1.61
CA PHE A 248 -1.07 5.49 1.63
C PHE A 248 -0.94 4.09 2.26
N ALA A 249 0.14 3.37 1.96
CA ALA A 249 0.45 2.09 2.59
C ALA A 249 0.64 2.24 4.10
N GLY A 250 1.42 3.25 4.52
CA GLY A 250 1.58 3.56 5.94
C GLY A 250 0.26 3.93 6.62
N ALA A 251 -0.60 4.72 5.94
CA ALA A 251 -1.93 5.06 6.42
C ALA A 251 -2.82 3.81 6.57
N ALA A 252 -2.85 2.93 5.57
CA ALA A 252 -3.64 1.70 5.59
C ALA A 252 -3.23 0.78 6.75
N ILE A 253 -1.93 0.63 7.03
CA ILE A 253 -1.43 -0.11 8.19
C ILE A 253 -1.87 0.57 9.50
N GLY A 254 -1.76 1.89 9.60
CA GLY A 254 -2.20 2.64 10.78
C GLY A 254 -3.71 2.56 10.99
N GLU A 255 -4.49 2.55 9.92
CA GLU A 255 -5.95 2.39 9.97
C GLU A 255 -6.39 1.02 10.47
N TYR A 256 -5.64 -0.04 10.16
CA TYR A 256 -5.87 -1.35 10.76
C TYR A 256 -5.83 -1.29 12.29
N PHE A 257 -4.82 -0.65 12.87
CA PHE A 257 -4.73 -0.50 14.33
C PHE A 257 -5.83 0.41 14.87
N ARG A 258 -6.07 1.55 14.24
CA ARG A 258 -7.14 2.48 14.61
C ARG A 258 -8.51 1.80 14.63
N ASP A 259 -8.85 1.08 13.59
CA ASP A 259 -10.15 0.43 13.42
C ASP A 259 -10.35 -0.72 14.42
N SER A 260 -9.25 -1.29 14.93
CA SER A 260 -9.25 -2.25 16.04
C SER A 260 -9.25 -1.60 17.43
N GLY A 261 -9.42 -0.27 17.53
CA GLY A 261 -9.46 0.49 18.78
C GLY A 261 -8.10 0.72 19.43
N ARG A 262 -7.01 0.53 18.69
CA ARG A 262 -5.64 0.71 19.16
C ARG A 262 -5.03 1.98 18.59
N PRO A 263 -4.38 2.84 19.38
CA PRO A 263 -3.78 4.06 18.88
C PRO A 263 -2.61 3.77 17.94
N ALA A 264 -2.53 4.55 16.85
CA ALA A 264 -1.44 4.49 15.89
C ALA A 264 -0.81 5.87 15.68
N LEU A 265 0.52 5.89 15.61
CA LEU A 265 1.34 7.04 15.25
C LEU A 265 1.98 6.76 13.88
N ILE A 266 1.75 7.64 12.92
CA ILE A 266 2.36 7.52 11.59
C ILE A 266 3.32 8.68 11.38
N VAL A 267 4.53 8.38 10.97
CA VAL A 267 5.55 9.35 10.59
C VAL A 267 5.84 9.21 9.10
N TYR A 268 5.66 10.29 8.34
CA TYR A 268 6.01 10.35 6.92
C TYR A 268 7.32 11.12 6.72
N ASP A 269 8.39 10.44 6.34
CA ASP A 269 9.72 11.04 6.15
C ASP A 269 10.25 10.76 4.72
N ASP A 270 10.08 11.65 3.74
CA ASP A 270 9.37 12.93 3.81
C ASP A 270 8.35 13.08 2.65
N LEU A 271 7.34 13.88 2.87
CA LEU A 271 6.31 14.17 1.87
C LEU A 271 6.79 15.06 0.72
N SER A 272 7.93 15.74 0.87
CA SER A 272 8.52 16.52 -0.24
C SER A 272 9.00 15.60 -1.35
N LYS A 273 9.59 14.46 -1.01
CA LYS A 273 10.00 13.45 -1.98
C LYS A 273 8.80 12.76 -2.62
N GLN A 274 7.74 12.50 -1.86
CA GLN A 274 6.49 12.03 -2.44
C GLN A 274 5.95 13.01 -3.49
N ALA A 275 5.95 14.30 -3.20
CA ALA A 275 5.47 15.32 -4.14
C ALA A 275 6.31 15.37 -5.44
N VAL A 276 7.62 15.15 -5.34
CA VAL A 276 8.49 15.03 -6.52
C VAL A 276 8.15 13.80 -7.34
N ALA A 277 8.00 12.64 -6.68
CA ALA A 277 7.60 11.40 -7.34
C ALA A 277 6.20 11.50 -7.96
N TYR A 278 5.25 12.14 -7.27
CA TYR A 278 3.89 12.37 -7.80
C TYR A 278 3.92 13.21 -9.07
N ARG A 279 4.75 14.26 -9.12
CA ARG A 279 4.91 15.07 -10.33
C ARG A 279 5.47 14.24 -11.49
N GLU A 280 6.37 13.31 -11.24
CA GLU A 280 6.94 12.40 -12.25
C GLU A 280 5.86 11.47 -12.82
N VAL A 281 4.99 10.93 -11.96
CA VAL A 281 3.91 10.02 -12.37
C VAL A 281 2.76 10.75 -13.07
N SER A 282 2.55 12.05 -12.79
CA SER A 282 1.41 12.82 -13.33
C SER A 282 1.67 13.49 -14.67
N LEU A 283 2.88 13.42 -15.19
CA LEU A 283 3.27 13.92 -16.52
C LEU A 283 3.08 12.85 -17.60
#